data_965bd9ff8455401e5dadce999287ecb4
#
_entry.id   965bd9ff8455401e5dadce999287ecb4
#
_cell.length_a   1.000
_cell.length_b   1.000
_cell.length_c   1.000
_cell.angle_alpha   90.00
_cell.angle_beta   90.00
_cell.angle_gamma   90.00
#
_symmetry.space_group_name_H-M   'P 1'
#
loop_
_entity.id
_entity.type
_entity.pdbx_description
1 polymer ?
#
loop_
_entity_poly.entity_id
_entity_poly.type
_entity_poly.pdbx_seq_one_letter_code
_entity_poly.pdbx_strand_id
1 'polypeptide(L)'
;VPDLARVALSSAFWPGRCQVVPAKEAFHATYYLDGAHTVESVRVCVQWFVRETAQNKQPKVLVFNCTNGRSANFLLGSMLEELKKCQVDAQTFFRRVFFCTNNTYADGGSASDLMSRSVDPKDIENMSVQRELLSSWCQLQGLEQDGVLSAHNANVRVDVVPSIEHVMAAVRDYGACASNT
;
A
#
# COMPACT_ATOMS: atom_id res chain seq x y z
N VAL A 1 17.19 -28.15 6.84
CA VAL A 1 16.81 -27.40 8.06
C VAL A 1 16.19 -28.37 9.02
N PRO A 2 16.63 -28.50 10.29
CA PRO A 2 16.02 -29.38 11.28
C PRO A 2 14.51 -29.08 11.46
N ASP A 3 13.70 -30.10 11.71
CA ASP A 3 12.24 -29.95 11.78
C ASP A 3 11.80 -28.97 12.87
N LEU A 4 12.48 -28.96 14.02
CA LEU A 4 12.24 -27.96 15.08
C LEU A 4 12.46 -26.52 14.60
N ALA A 5 13.50 -26.27 13.79
CA ALA A 5 13.75 -24.94 13.24
C ALA A 5 12.69 -24.56 12.20
N ARG A 6 12.20 -25.53 11.43
CA ARG A 6 11.10 -25.30 10.46
C ARG A 6 9.80 -24.93 11.19
N VAL A 7 9.46 -25.67 12.23
CA VAL A 7 8.28 -25.39 13.06
C VAL A 7 8.39 -24.01 13.72
N ALA A 8 9.54 -23.68 14.32
CA ALA A 8 9.77 -22.38 14.94
C ALA A 8 9.66 -21.23 13.95
N LEU A 9 10.22 -21.39 12.74
CA LEU A 9 10.14 -20.37 11.69
C LEU A 9 8.71 -20.22 11.12
N SER A 10 7.97 -21.34 10.99
CA SER A 10 6.59 -21.29 10.49
C SER A 10 5.60 -20.68 11.50
N SER A 11 5.90 -20.72 12.79
CA SER A 11 5.10 -20.14 13.87
C SER A 11 5.58 -18.74 14.29
N ALA A 12 6.69 -18.25 13.73
CA ALA A 12 7.23 -16.93 14.06
C ALA A 12 6.25 -15.85 13.62
N PHE A 13 5.86 -15.00 14.55
CA PHE A 13 5.05 -13.82 14.30
C PHE A 13 5.91 -12.55 14.44
N TRP A 14 5.91 -11.72 13.40
CA TRP A 14 6.58 -10.44 13.42
C TRP A 14 5.61 -9.33 12.97
N PRO A 15 5.26 -8.38 13.83
CA PRO A 15 4.35 -7.30 13.49
C PRO A 15 4.81 -6.55 12.21
N GLY A 16 3.87 -6.31 11.29
CA GLY A 16 4.16 -5.63 10.03
C GLY A 16 4.93 -6.48 9.00
N ARG A 17 4.94 -7.81 9.15
CA ARG A 17 5.46 -8.74 8.14
C ARG A 17 4.42 -9.80 7.83
N CYS A 18 3.88 -9.76 6.61
CA CYS A 18 2.78 -10.63 6.18
C CYS A 18 1.67 -10.74 7.25
N GLN A 19 1.38 -9.63 7.91
CA GLN A 19 0.43 -9.60 9.03
C GLN A 19 -0.98 -9.32 8.52
N VAL A 20 -1.92 -10.18 8.90
CA VAL A 20 -3.36 -9.95 8.69
C VAL A 20 -3.97 -9.40 9.98
N VAL A 21 -4.60 -8.24 9.88
CA VAL A 21 -5.37 -7.61 10.96
C VAL A 21 -6.82 -7.58 10.54
N PRO A 22 -7.69 -8.42 11.11
CA PRO A 22 -9.11 -8.44 10.76
C PRO A 22 -9.78 -7.15 11.20
N ALA A 23 -10.81 -6.75 10.47
CA ALA A 23 -11.63 -5.62 10.83
C ALA A 23 -12.26 -5.84 12.21
N LYS A 24 -12.19 -4.83 13.06
CA LYS A 24 -13.05 -4.73 14.26
C LYS A 24 -14.37 -4.10 13.84
N GLU A 25 -15.44 -4.32 14.62
CA GLU A 25 -16.83 -3.98 14.32
C GLU A 25 -17.11 -2.60 13.70
N ALA A 26 -16.24 -1.62 13.92
CA ALA A 26 -16.35 -0.27 13.35
C ALA A 26 -15.71 -0.12 11.95
N PHE A 27 -14.99 -1.12 11.45
CA PHE A 27 -14.26 -1.04 10.18
C PHE A 27 -14.43 -2.33 9.39
N HIS A 28 -15.24 -2.30 8.36
CA HIS A 28 -15.50 -3.46 7.48
C HIS A 28 -14.32 -3.81 6.55
N ALA A 29 -13.10 -3.47 6.92
CA ALA A 29 -11.89 -3.72 6.13
C ALA A 29 -10.91 -4.62 6.90
N THR A 30 -10.37 -5.64 6.24
CA THR A 30 -9.23 -6.41 6.72
C THR A 30 -7.95 -5.76 6.22
N TYR A 31 -6.99 -5.55 7.12
CA TYR A 31 -5.71 -4.95 6.80
C TYR A 31 -4.64 -6.02 6.61
N TYR A 32 -3.85 -5.87 5.56
CA TYR A 32 -2.72 -6.71 5.22
C TYR A 32 -1.46 -5.84 5.31
N LEU A 33 -0.64 -6.07 6.34
CA LEU A 33 0.49 -5.21 6.67
C LEU A 33 1.81 -5.91 6.35
N ASP A 34 2.63 -5.24 5.56
CA ASP A 34 3.99 -5.69 5.29
C ASP A 34 4.95 -4.50 5.11
N GLY A 35 6.17 -4.64 5.61
CA GLY A 35 7.23 -3.64 5.48
C GLY A 35 8.17 -3.91 4.31
N ALA A 36 7.68 -4.51 3.22
CA ALA A 36 8.45 -4.75 2.01
C ALA A 36 9.00 -3.45 1.43
N HIS A 37 10.31 -3.45 1.14
CA HIS A 37 11.02 -2.26 0.71
C HIS A 37 12.19 -2.54 -0.25
N THR A 38 12.36 -3.78 -0.68
CA THR A 38 13.24 -4.22 -1.75
C THR A 38 12.42 -4.93 -2.82
N VAL A 39 12.96 -5.05 -4.03
CA VAL A 39 12.29 -5.74 -5.14
C VAL A 39 11.87 -7.17 -4.73
N GLU A 40 12.78 -7.89 -4.07
CA GLU A 40 12.54 -9.27 -3.63
C GLU A 40 11.42 -9.33 -2.58
N SER A 41 11.46 -8.45 -1.58
CA SER A 41 10.44 -8.43 -0.53
C SER A 41 9.08 -8.00 -1.06
N VAL A 42 9.03 -7.05 -2.00
CA VAL A 42 7.78 -6.64 -2.68
C VAL A 42 7.16 -7.81 -3.44
N ARG A 43 7.96 -8.59 -4.16
CA ARG A 43 7.48 -9.79 -4.87
C ARG A 43 6.87 -10.81 -3.91
N VAL A 44 7.56 -11.12 -2.82
CA VAL A 44 7.05 -12.06 -1.79
C VAL A 44 5.76 -11.53 -1.15
N CYS A 45 5.71 -10.23 -0.83
CA CYS A 45 4.51 -9.58 -0.29
C CYS A 45 3.33 -9.69 -1.25
N VAL A 46 3.52 -9.45 -2.55
CA VAL A 46 2.47 -9.58 -3.57
C VAL A 46 1.95 -11.02 -3.65
N GLN A 47 2.85 -12.02 -3.73
CA GLN A 47 2.47 -13.43 -3.76
C GLN A 47 1.63 -13.82 -2.53
N TRP A 48 2.07 -13.37 -1.34
CA TRP A 48 1.34 -13.59 -0.12
C TRP A 48 -0.05 -12.94 -0.17
N PHE A 49 -0.15 -11.65 -0.53
CA PHE A 49 -1.40 -10.91 -0.58
C PHE A 49 -2.40 -11.51 -1.58
N VAL A 50 -1.94 -11.88 -2.78
CA VAL A 50 -2.78 -12.54 -3.78
C VAL A 50 -3.33 -13.86 -3.24
N ARG A 51 -2.49 -14.68 -2.61
CA ARG A 51 -2.90 -15.95 -2.01
C ARG A 51 -3.91 -15.77 -0.89
N GLU A 52 -3.66 -14.86 0.06
CA GLU A 52 -4.56 -14.59 1.19
C GLU A 52 -5.91 -14.03 0.72
N THR A 53 -5.93 -13.30 -0.39
CA THR A 53 -7.16 -12.67 -0.90
C THR A 53 -7.81 -13.41 -2.05
N ALA A 54 -7.34 -14.59 -2.42
CA ALA A 54 -7.82 -15.36 -3.59
C ALA A 54 -9.33 -15.66 -3.56
N GLN A 55 -9.87 -15.94 -2.38
CA GLN A 55 -11.30 -16.21 -2.20
C GLN A 55 -12.13 -14.96 -1.86
N ASN A 56 -11.47 -13.81 -1.67
CA ASN A 56 -12.14 -12.57 -1.29
C ASN A 56 -12.39 -11.71 -2.53
N LYS A 57 -13.68 -11.57 -2.90
CA LYS A 57 -14.12 -10.76 -4.05
C LYS A 57 -14.25 -9.26 -3.74
N GLN A 58 -14.07 -8.85 -2.50
CA GLN A 58 -14.15 -7.45 -2.11
C GLN A 58 -13.08 -6.61 -2.82
N PRO A 59 -13.37 -5.34 -3.10
CA PRO A 59 -12.41 -4.44 -3.74
C PRO A 59 -11.17 -4.29 -2.87
N LYS A 60 -10.01 -4.25 -3.52
CA LYS A 60 -8.71 -4.14 -2.87
C LYS A 60 -8.20 -2.72 -2.95
N VAL A 61 -7.65 -2.25 -1.85
CA VAL A 61 -7.04 -0.93 -1.73
C VAL A 61 -5.54 -1.11 -1.46
N LEU A 62 -4.71 -0.43 -2.22
CA LEU A 62 -3.27 -0.35 -1.97
C LEU A 62 -2.95 0.94 -1.23
N VAL A 63 -2.21 0.83 -0.14
CA VAL A 63 -1.56 1.96 0.53
C VAL A 63 -0.07 1.72 0.45
N PHE A 64 0.67 2.63 -0.17
CA PHE A 64 2.09 2.43 -0.42
C PHE A 64 2.90 3.70 -0.16
N ASN A 65 4.08 3.50 0.41
CA ASN A 65 5.11 4.51 0.54
C ASN A 65 6.49 3.86 0.40
N CYS A 66 7.47 4.65 0.01
CA CYS A 66 8.88 4.27 0.07
C CYS A 66 9.70 5.46 0.57
N THR A 67 10.91 5.20 1.07
CA THR A 67 11.83 6.25 1.50
C THR A 67 12.65 6.79 0.32
N ASN A 68 13.13 8.02 0.42
CA ASN A 68 14.05 8.64 -0.54
C ASN A 68 15.22 7.72 -0.89
N GLY A 69 15.68 7.80 -2.15
CA GLY A 69 16.78 6.98 -2.68
C GLY A 69 16.39 5.60 -3.19
N ARG A 70 15.11 5.21 -3.08
CA ARG A 70 14.58 4.01 -3.73
C ARG A 70 13.81 4.40 -4.98
N SER A 71 14.09 3.73 -6.09
CA SER A 71 13.38 4.01 -7.33
C SER A 71 11.93 3.52 -7.24
N ALA A 72 10.99 4.46 -7.25
CA ALA A 72 9.55 4.21 -7.30
C ALA A 72 9.20 3.28 -8.46
N ASN A 73 9.74 3.52 -9.64
CA ASN A 73 9.52 2.70 -10.84
C ASN A 73 9.93 1.24 -10.65
N PHE A 74 11.06 0.97 -9.99
CA PHE A 74 11.51 -0.42 -9.77
C PHE A 74 10.61 -1.16 -8.79
N LEU A 75 10.21 -0.54 -7.70
CA LEU A 75 9.35 -1.18 -6.71
C LEU A 75 7.94 -1.40 -7.25
N LEU A 76 7.33 -0.37 -7.84
CA LEU A 76 5.99 -0.46 -8.40
C LEU A 76 5.97 -1.35 -9.65
N GLY A 77 6.96 -1.27 -10.52
CA GLY A 77 7.11 -2.16 -11.67
C GLY A 77 7.21 -3.62 -11.24
N SER A 78 8.03 -3.92 -10.23
CA SER A 78 8.16 -5.28 -9.68
C SER A 78 6.86 -5.79 -9.05
N MET A 79 6.08 -4.92 -8.41
CA MET A 79 4.74 -5.24 -7.88
C MET A 79 3.80 -5.64 -9.02
N LEU A 80 3.72 -4.82 -10.07
CA LEU A 80 2.82 -5.06 -11.20
C LEU A 80 3.24 -6.29 -12.02
N GLU A 81 4.53 -6.52 -12.20
CA GLU A 81 5.04 -7.74 -12.84
C GLU A 81 4.67 -8.99 -12.04
N GLU A 82 4.79 -8.94 -10.71
CA GLU A 82 4.49 -10.09 -9.88
C GLU A 82 2.98 -10.38 -9.83
N LEU A 83 2.11 -9.35 -9.84
CA LEU A 83 0.67 -9.54 -10.03
C LEU A 83 0.36 -10.28 -11.32
N LYS A 84 0.99 -9.90 -12.45
CA LYS A 84 0.83 -10.61 -13.74
C LYS A 84 1.28 -12.07 -13.64
N LYS A 85 2.39 -12.37 -12.96
CA LYS A 85 2.84 -13.76 -12.73
C LYS A 85 1.87 -14.56 -11.89
N CYS A 86 1.20 -13.92 -10.93
CA CYS A 86 0.12 -14.51 -10.15
C CYS A 86 -1.19 -14.66 -10.94
N GLN A 87 -1.20 -14.35 -12.25
CA GLN A 87 -2.36 -14.46 -13.14
C GLN A 87 -3.56 -13.58 -12.72
N VAL A 88 -3.29 -12.44 -12.09
CA VAL A 88 -4.30 -11.43 -11.78
C VAL A 88 -4.12 -10.22 -12.69
N ASP A 89 -5.22 -9.55 -13.02
CA ASP A 89 -5.18 -8.34 -13.85
C ASP A 89 -4.60 -7.17 -13.05
N ALA A 90 -3.35 -6.83 -13.30
CA ALA A 90 -2.63 -5.78 -12.61
C ALA A 90 -3.25 -4.38 -12.81
N GLN A 91 -4.06 -4.16 -13.86
CA GLN A 91 -4.70 -2.88 -14.13
C GLN A 91 -5.94 -2.63 -13.27
N THR A 92 -6.59 -3.71 -12.81
CA THR A 92 -7.85 -3.61 -12.06
C THR A 92 -7.81 -4.26 -10.68
N PHE A 93 -6.69 -4.89 -10.32
CA PHE A 93 -6.55 -5.61 -9.05
C PHE A 93 -6.78 -4.71 -7.84
N PHE A 94 -6.21 -3.50 -7.85
CA PHE A 94 -6.48 -2.48 -6.85
C PHE A 94 -7.49 -1.47 -7.41
N ARG A 95 -8.61 -1.27 -6.74
CA ARG A 95 -9.63 -0.28 -7.12
C ARG A 95 -9.30 1.12 -6.63
N ARG A 96 -8.54 1.21 -5.54
CA ARG A 96 -8.03 2.46 -4.99
C ARG A 96 -6.55 2.28 -4.65
N VAL A 97 -5.77 3.31 -4.92
CA VAL A 97 -4.35 3.36 -4.56
C VAL A 97 -4.09 4.68 -3.85
N PHE A 98 -3.44 4.61 -2.71
CA PHE A 98 -3.02 5.77 -1.95
C PHE A 98 -1.51 5.76 -1.79
N PHE A 99 -0.87 6.84 -2.20
CA PHE A 99 0.49 7.15 -1.86
C PHE A 99 0.47 8.15 -0.71
N CYS A 100 0.92 7.75 0.46
CA CYS A 100 0.87 8.58 1.66
C CYS A 100 2.25 8.69 2.33
N THR A 101 2.45 9.73 3.10
CA THR A 101 3.62 9.83 3.98
C THR A 101 3.51 8.86 5.16
N ASN A 102 4.58 8.73 5.96
CA ASN A 102 4.55 7.95 7.20
C ASN A 102 3.96 8.73 8.39
N ASN A 103 3.44 9.94 8.17
CA ASN A 103 2.75 10.68 9.22
C ASN A 103 1.47 9.94 9.61
N THR A 104 1.33 9.70 10.91
CA THR A 104 0.15 8.98 11.41
C THR A 104 -1.08 9.86 11.38
N TYR A 105 -0.96 11.10 11.90
CA TYR A 105 -2.07 12.02 12.09
C TYR A 105 -2.05 13.22 11.14
N ALA A 106 -3.22 13.79 10.87
CA ALA A 106 -3.40 14.92 9.96
C ALA A 106 -2.79 16.22 10.49
N ASP A 107 -2.75 16.39 11.82
CA ASP A 107 -2.21 17.57 12.50
C ASP A 107 -0.67 17.55 12.62
N GLY A 108 -0.01 16.52 12.07
CA GLY A 108 1.43 16.31 12.20
C GLY A 108 1.87 15.81 13.58
N GLY A 109 0.92 15.52 14.46
CA GLY A 109 1.20 14.86 15.74
C GLY A 109 1.85 13.50 15.49
N SER A 110 3.09 13.34 15.92
CA SER A 110 3.81 12.06 15.84
C SER A 110 4.20 11.64 17.26
N ALA A 111 4.01 10.37 17.55
CA ALA A 111 4.76 9.78 18.65
C ALA A 111 6.26 9.92 18.30
N SER A 112 7.04 10.53 19.18
CA SER A 112 8.44 10.93 18.94
C SER A 112 9.38 9.77 18.56
N ASP A 113 8.96 8.54 18.78
CA ASP A 113 9.65 7.29 18.50
C ASP A 113 9.39 6.74 17.07
N LEU A 114 8.39 7.28 16.35
CA LEU A 114 8.00 6.84 15.01
C LEU A 114 8.53 7.72 13.88
N MET A 115 9.17 8.85 14.19
CA MET A 115 9.74 9.74 13.17
C MET A 115 10.99 9.11 12.54
N SER A 116 10.93 8.86 11.23
CA SER A 116 12.13 8.56 10.45
C SER A 116 13.02 9.79 10.41
N ARG A 117 14.15 9.75 11.13
CA ARG A 117 15.14 10.85 11.18
C ARG A 117 15.89 11.09 9.85
N SER A 118 15.60 10.28 8.82
CA SER A 118 16.30 10.29 7.53
C SER A 118 15.57 11.03 6.42
N VAL A 119 14.40 11.60 6.67
CA VAL A 119 13.60 12.30 5.64
C VAL A 119 13.65 13.81 5.91
N ASP A 120 13.98 14.60 4.87
CA ASP A 120 13.93 16.06 4.97
C ASP A 120 12.49 16.50 5.27
N PRO A 121 12.25 17.36 6.28
CA PRO A 121 10.92 17.89 6.59
C PRO A 121 10.22 18.54 5.38
N LYS A 122 10.98 19.18 4.49
CA LYS A 122 10.44 19.77 3.26
C LYS A 122 9.92 18.72 2.27
N ASP A 123 10.55 17.54 2.22
CA ASP A 123 10.07 16.45 1.37
C ASP A 123 8.74 15.88 1.89
N ILE A 124 8.57 15.85 3.21
CA ILE A 124 7.31 15.45 3.84
C ILE A 124 6.22 16.48 3.55
N GLU A 125 6.51 17.77 3.72
CA GLU A 125 5.56 18.86 3.48
C GLU A 125 5.12 18.90 2.00
N ASN A 126 6.06 18.77 1.07
CA ASN A 126 5.82 18.80 -0.36
C ASN A 126 5.31 17.46 -0.93
N MET A 127 5.35 16.38 -0.16
CA MET A 127 5.01 15.02 -0.61
C MET A 127 5.74 14.61 -1.90
N SER A 128 7.01 14.99 -2.03
CA SER A 128 7.80 14.80 -3.26
C SER A 128 7.89 13.34 -3.67
N VAL A 129 8.17 12.45 -2.73
CA VAL A 129 8.22 10.99 -2.95
C VAL A 129 6.87 10.44 -3.39
N GLN A 130 5.77 10.88 -2.76
CA GLN A 130 4.42 10.41 -3.07
C GLN A 130 3.95 10.86 -4.45
N ARG A 131 4.36 12.06 -4.87
CA ARG A 131 4.11 12.55 -6.25
C ARG A 131 4.92 11.78 -7.29
N GLU A 132 6.17 11.42 -6.98
CA GLU A 132 6.98 10.56 -7.83
C GLU A 132 6.34 9.16 -7.97
N LEU A 133 5.83 8.59 -6.86
CA LEU A 133 5.10 7.33 -6.88
C LEU A 133 3.84 7.41 -7.76
N LEU A 134 3.06 8.49 -7.66
CA LEU A 134 1.90 8.73 -8.52
C LEU A 134 2.30 8.78 -9.99
N SER A 135 3.31 9.58 -10.34
CA SER A 135 3.79 9.71 -11.72
C SER A 135 4.27 8.38 -12.28
N SER A 136 5.05 7.62 -11.49
CA SER A 136 5.52 6.29 -11.85
C SER A 136 4.37 5.30 -12.05
N TRP A 137 3.37 5.33 -11.17
CA TRP A 137 2.20 4.47 -11.29
C TRP A 137 1.40 4.78 -12.57
N CYS A 138 1.17 6.08 -12.85
CA CYS A 138 0.48 6.50 -14.06
C CYS A 138 1.21 6.05 -15.33
N GLN A 139 2.52 6.22 -15.37
CA GLN A 139 3.34 5.75 -16.49
C GLN A 139 3.25 4.23 -16.69
N LEU A 140 3.33 3.45 -15.61
CA LEU A 140 3.29 1.99 -15.64
C LEU A 140 1.91 1.43 -15.99
N GLN A 141 0.84 2.16 -15.65
CA GLN A 141 -0.55 1.73 -15.83
C GLN A 141 -1.29 2.44 -16.97
N GLY A 142 -0.67 3.43 -17.59
CA GLY A 142 -1.29 4.21 -18.67
C GLY A 142 -2.48 5.05 -18.17
N LEU A 143 -2.37 5.64 -16.97
CA LEU A 143 -3.40 6.50 -16.40
C LEU A 143 -3.16 7.96 -16.73
N GLU A 144 -4.24 8.72 -16.91
CA GLU A 144 -4.19 10.17 -16.98
C GLU A 144 -4.17 10.77 -15.58
N GLN A 145 -3.32 11.78 -15.38
CA GLN A 145 -3.24 12.49 -14.09
C GLN A 145 -4.24 13.64 -14.05
N ASP A 146 -4.95 13.73 -12.92
CA ASP A 146 -5.83 14.85 -12.58
C ASP A 146 -5.03 15.85 -11.71
N GLY A 147 -4.11 16.58 -12.34
CA GLY A 147 -3.19 17.47 -11.62
C GLY A 147 -2.06 16.72 -10.91
N VAL A 148 -1.56 17.26 -9.79
CA VAL A 148 -0.33 16.78 -9.14
C VAL A 148 -0.56 15.78 -8.00
N LEU A 149 -1.80 15.53 -7.61
CA LEU A 149 -2.14 14.72 -6.43
C LEU A 149 -3.09 13.57 -6.72
N SER A 150 -3.62 13.44 -7.94
CA SER A 150 -4.54 12.36 -8.28
C SER A 150 -4.45 11.92 -9.73
N ALA A 151 -4.92 10.71 -9.99
CA ALA A 151 -5.11 10.15 -11.31
C ALA A 151 -6.25 9.11 -11.27
N HIS A 152 -6.93 8.92 -12.39
CA HIS A 152 -7.98 7.91 -12.47
C HIS A 152 -8.15 7.34 -13.87
N ASN A 153 -8.86 6.23 -13.93
CA ASN A 153 -9.54 5.72 -15.12
C ASN A 153 -10.91 5.15 -14.71
N ALA A 154 -11.62 4.49 -15.62
CA ALA A 154 -12.94 3.90 -15.34
C ALA A 154 -12.92 2.89 -14.16
N ASN A 155 -11.78 2.29 -13.81
CA ASN A 155 -11.67 1.18 -12.89
C ASN A 155 -10.87 1.48 -11.62
N VAL A 156 -9.91 2.40 -11.68
CA VAL A 156 -8.93 2.66 -10.63
C VAL A 156 -8.85 4.15 -10.35
N ARG A 157 -8.80 4.51 -9.09
CA ARG A 157 -8.46 5.86 -8.64
C ARG A 157 -7.22 5.83 -7.78
N VAL A 158 -6.33 6.78 -8.01
CA VAL A 158 -5.06 6.95 -7.30
C VAL A 158 -5.01 8.34 -6.69
N ASP A 159 -4.68 8.41 -5.42
CA ASP A 159 -4.62 9.69 -4.70
C ASP A 159 -3.30 9.78 -3.90
N VAL A 160 -2.71 10.97 -3.85
CA VAL A 160 -1.63 11.32 -2.93
C VAL A 160 -2.23 12.04 -1.73
N VAL A 161 -1.92 11.56 -0.53
CA VAL A 161 -2.47 12.09 0.72
C VAL A 161 -1.38 12.29 1.77
N PRO A 162 -1.53 13.27 2.68
CA PRO A 162 -0.44 13.67 3.58
C PRO A 162 -0.24 12.76 4.80
N SER A 163 -1.22 11.91 5.16
CA SER A 163 -1.10 11.05 6.34
C SER A 163 -1.87 9.75 6.24
N ILE A 164 -1.55 8.81 7.14
CA ILE A 164 -2.27 7.54 7.28
C ILE A 164 -3.72 7.79 7.71
N GLU A 165 -3.98 8.79 8.56
CA GLU A 165 -5.34 9.16 8.99
C GLU A 165 -6.23 9.56 7.80
N HIS A 166 -5.69 10.31 6.83
CA HIS A 166 -6.42 10.64 5.58
C HIS A 166 -6.77 9.40 4.78
N VAL A 167 -5.83 8.43 4.69
CA VAL A 167 -6.11 7.14 4.03
C VAL A 167 -7.23 6.41 4.75
N MET A 168 -7.17 6.34 6.08
CA MET A 168 -8.17 5.63 6.90
C MET A 168 -9.57 6.24 6.77
N ALA A 169 -9.66 7.57 6.69
CA ALA A 169 -10.93 8.25 6.41
C ALA A 169 -11.47 7.88 5.02
N ALA A 170 -10.65 7.98 3.98
CA ALA A 170 -11.04 7.64 2.62
C ALA A 170 -11.43 6.16 2.43
N VAL A 171 -10.78 5.23 3.14
CA VAL A 171 -11.14 3.80 3.12
C VAL A 171 -12.49 3.55 3.80
N ARG A 172 -12.78 4.25 4.91
CA ARG A 172 -14.10 4.17 5.57
C ARG A 172 -15.22 4.61 4.65
N ASP A 173 -15.06 5.77 4.01
CA ASP A 173 -16.05 6.30 3.08
C ASP A 173 -16.27 5.37 1.89
N TYR A 174 -15.21 4.78 1.37
CA TYR A 174 -15.28 3.81 0.28
C TYR A 174 -16.02 2.53 0.69
N GLY A 175 -15.76 2.02 1.89
CA GLY A 175 -16.46 0.85 2.44
C GLY A 175 -17.95 1.08 2.67
N ALA A 176 -18.32 2.26 3.16
CA ALA A 176 -19.70 2.65 3.35
C ALA A 176 -20.49 2.73 2.02
N CYS A 177 -19.85 3.22 0.95
CA CYS A 177 -20.48 3.26 -0.39
C CYS A 177 -20.65 1.86 -1.00
N ALA A 178 -19.68 0.95 -0.78
CA ALA A 178 -19.73 -0.40 -1.32
C ALA A 178 -20.75 -1.32 -0.63
N SER A 179 -21.21 -0.97 0.57
CA SER A 179 -22.20 -1.74 1.33
C SER A 179 -23.64 -1.41 0.92
N ASN A 180 -23.86 -0.36 0.12
CA ASN A 180 -25.16 0.14 -0.31
C ASN A 180 -25.50 -0.22 -1.77
N THR A 181 -24.65 -1.00 -2.44
CA THR A 181 -24.85 -1.53 -3.79
C THR A 181 -24.91 -3.05 -3.79
#